data_bb99b3dd8f3ddc5b74436f5ec9963da0
#
_entry.id   bb99b3dd8f3ddc5b74436f5ec9963da0
#
_cell.length_a   1.000
_cell.length_b   1.000
_cell.length_c   1.000
_cell.angle_alpha   90.00
_cell.angle_beta   90.00
_cell.angle_gamma   90.00
#
_symmetry.space_group_name_H-M   'P 1'
#
loop_
_entity.id
_entity.type
_entity.pdbx_description
1 polymer ?
#
loop_
_entity_poly.entity_id
_entity_poly.type
_entity_poly.pdbx_seq_one_letter_code
_entity_poly.pdbx_strand_id
1 'polypeptide(L)'
;MRTRKAEVEITYNGAAVTTKLARYETEITYTDPASGEADALDITMHDRERQWTTAWVPLMGDTMAATIKAKDWSRQGDTKILPCGFFILDSYEYSGWPVAVNISAVSVPAEGSFRATERTKTWEDVTIQEIGKEIAKRAGISLAWDVEGEPFTIKSVEQSAQTDCEFFMDLCDAYGLAMKVYAQKIVVYDREAYKKKDPVGKVTEEEITTWSWSKNLAGTYTGGEYTYTDPTTEEEIKATVGAGTRILKQSGTADSQADAERKNKAAVAKANHGATKLSLTVMGRPDLVASQCVTVVGLGKLSGKYYIDRAAHHITGSNGYTTDLELSLVEAMTEEVIKDATERLAAVGVMNTPSYWVAHYKDVGALGGLILNMATRIKVNQHGTSVRTVPEALEVLTNTGVINSPDYWAKKYTAVAWLDKLLISAANALTP
;
A
#
# COMPACT_ATOMS: atom_id res chain seq x y z
N MET A 1 0.30 19.51 -29.42
CA MET A 1 0.28 18.41 -28.45
C MET A 1 0.74 18.99 -27.12
N ARG A 2 -0.05 18.94 -26.05
CA ARG A 2 0.41 19.38 -24.74
C ARG A 2 1.30 18.29 -24.15
N THR A 3 2.40 18.70 -23.54
CA THR A 3 3.38 17.78 -22.94
C THR A 3 2.90 17.42 -21.53
N ARG A 4 3.03 16.17 -21.11
CA ARG A 4 2.85 15.75 -19.73
C ARG A 4 3.70 16.61 -18.81
N LYS A 5 3.15 17.05 -17.69
CA LYS A 5 3.85 17.88 -16.72
C LYS A 5 3.50 17.46 -15.30
N ALA A 6 4.52 17.23 -14.49
CA ALA A 6 4.38 17.10 -13.05
C ALA A 6 4.82 18.38 -12.36
N GLU A 7 4.07 18.82 -11.39
CA GLU A 7 4.33 19.99 -10.56
C GLU A 7 4.09 19.62 -9.10
N VAL A 8 4.88 20.19 -8.19
CA VAL A 8 4.63 20.09 -6.75
C VAL A 8 4.26 21.46 -6.22
N GLU A 9 3.07 21.59 -5.70
CA GLU A 9 2.67 22.79 -4.96
C GLU A 9 3.16 22.69 -3.53
N ILE A 10 3.94 23.67 -3.09
CA ILE A 10 4.52 23.71 -1.75
C ILE A 10 4.04 24.96 -1.02
N THR A 11 3.60 24.79 0.21
CA THR A 11 3.43 25.88 1.17
C THR A 11 4.47 25.76 2.27
N TYR A 12 4.98 26.89 2.74
CA TYR A 12 5.95 26.99 3.82
C TYR A 12 5.41 28.00 4.86
N ASN A 13 5.24 27.57 6.10
CA ASN A 13 4.59 28.34 7.16
C ASN A 13 3.27 29.00 6.71
N GLY A 14 2.46 28.21 5.96
CA GLY A 14 1.17 28.66 5.43
C GLY A 14 1.23 29.55 4.17
N ALA A 15 2.42 29.99 3.74
CA ALA A 15 2.58 30.79 2.54
C ALA A 15 2.93 29.93 1.32
N ALA A 16 2.30 30.17 0.17
CA ALA A 16 2.62 29.49 -1.09
C ALA A 16 4.02 29.91 -1.59
N VAL A 17 4.93 28.96 -1.74
CA VAL A 17 6.32 29.20 -2.14
C VAL A 17 6.72 28.52 -3.45
N THR A 18 5.84 27.74 -4.06
CA THR A 18 6.07 26.96 -5.27
C THR A 18 6.80 27.75 -6.38
N THR A 19 6.28 28.94 -6.72
CA THR A 19 6.88 29.77 -7.78
C THR A 19 8.28 30.30 -7.40
N LYS A 20 8.53 30.53 -6.11
CA LYS A 20 9.83 30.98 -5.62
C LYS A 20 10.87 29.86 -5.66
N LEU A 21 10.45 28.63 -5.35
CA LEU A 21 11.33 27.46 -5.31
C LEU A 21 11.62 26.88 -6.69
N ALA A 22 10.67 26.93 -7.62
CA ALA A 22 10.72 26.26 -8.92
C ALA A 22 12.01 26.53 -9.75
N ARG A 23 12.65 27.68 -9.57
CA ARG A 23 13.90 28.00 -10.26
C ARG A 23 15.16 27.42 -9.61
N TYR A 24 15.07 26.96 -8.37
CA TYR A 24 16.16 26.35 -7.59
C TYR A 24 16.03 24.84 -7.47
N GLU A 25 14.82 24.34 -7.61
CA GLU A 25 14.47 22.93 -7.45
C GLU A 25 15.19 22.05 -8.46
N THR A 26 15.81 21.00 -8.00
CA THR A 26 16.42 19.95 -8.82
C THR A 26 15.70 18.64 -8.68
N GLU A 27 15.21 18.34 -7.48
CA GLU A 27 14.46 17.12 -7.16
C GLU A 27 13.55 17.33 -5.97
N ILE A 28 12.35 16.78 -6.04
CA ILE A 28 11.44 16.63 -4.91
C ILE A 28 11.07 15.15 -4.81
N THR A 29 11.23 14.58 -3.62
CA THR A 29 10.82 13.21 -3.31
C THR A 29 9.79 13.23 -2.19
N TYR A 30 8.61 12.66 -2.45
CA TYR A 30 7.63 12.32 -1.41
C TYR A 30 7.66 10.83 -1.15
N THR A 31 7.96 10.43 0.07
CA THR A 31 7.99 9.05 0.51
C THR A 31 6.83 8.77 1.45
N ASP A 32 6.03 7.77 1.10
CA ASP A 32 4.86 7.30 1.83
C ASP A 32 5.07 5.84 2.25
N PRO A 33 5.47 5.54 3.49
CA PRO A 33 5.52 4.21 4.05
C PRO A 33 4.15 3.78 4.59
N ALA A 34 3.86 2.49 4.54
CA ALA A 34 2.61 1.94 5.07
C ALA A 34 2.53 2.02 6.60
N SER A 35 3.66 1.79 7.28
CA SER A 35 3.75 1.85 8.75
C SER A 35 5.21 1.86 9.20
N GLY A 36 5.43 2.17 10.48
CA GLY A 36 6.75 2.08 11.14
C GLY A 36 7.65 3.29 10.90
N GLU A 37 7.39 4.08 9.88
CA GLU A 37 8.11 5.31 9.55
C GLU A 37 7.11 6.44 9.32
N ALA A 38 7.56 7.67 9.42
CA ALA A 38 6.77 8.84 9.04
C ALA A 38 6.88 9.08 7.54
N ASP A 39 5.82 9.65 6.93
CA ASP A 39 5.92 10.18 5.58
C ASP A 39 6.99 11.26 5.54
N ALA A 40 7.76 11.32 4.46
CA ALA A 40 8.86 12.28 4.29
C ALA A 40 8.72 13.08 2.99
N LEU A 41 9.12 14.34 3.05
CA LEU A 41 9.23 15.23 1.90
C LEU A 41 10.67 15.74 1.84
N ASP A 42 11.42 15.30 0.85
CA ASP A 42 12.80 15.71 0.61
C ASP A 42 12.87 16.63 -0.61
N ILE A 43 13.53 17.76 -0.47
CA ILE A 43 13.67 18.77 -1.51
C ILE A 43 15.15 19.09 -1.72
N THR A 44 15.67 18.77 -2.89
CA THR A 44 17.02 19.13 -3.30
C THR A 44 16.97 20.36 -4.21
N MET A 45 17.76 21.37 -3.87
CA MET A 45 17.84 22.64 -4.60
C MET A 45 19.28 23.04 -4.84
N HIS A 46 19.54 23.75 -5.94
CA HIS A 46 20.83 24.43 -6.11
C HIS A 46 20.80 25.82 -5.46
N ASP A 47 21.90 26.26 -4.88
CA ASP A 47 22.01 27.60 -4.23
C ASP A 47 23.12 28.43 -4.83
N ARG A 48 23.09 28.65 -6.16
CA ARG A 48 24.06 29.47 -6.88
C ARG A 48 24.11 30.92 -6.39
N GLU A 49 22.96 31.44 -5.94
CA GLU A 49 22.80 32.81 -5.45
C GLU A 49 23.03 32.92 -3.93
N ARG A 50 23.32 31.82 -3.24
CA ARG A 50 23.52 31.73 -1.79
C ARG A 50 22.34 32.28 -0.95
N GLN A 51 21.13 32.16 -1.44
CA GLN A 51 19.94 32.62 -0.74
C GLN A 51 19.68 31.79 0.54
N TRP A 52 19.88 30.47 0.43
CA TRP A 52 19.63 29.53 1.52
C TRP A 52 20.66 29.62 2.66
N THR A 53 21.87 30.12 2.36
CA THR A 53 22.90 30.33 3.35
C THR A 53 22.88 31.75 3.94
N THR A 54 21.96 32.61 3.49
CA THR A 54 21.89 34.02 3.93
C THR A 54 20.48 34.46 4.32
N ALA A 55 19.62 34.75 3.34
CA ALA A 55 18.31 35.35 3.56
C ALA A 55 17.20 34.32 3.84
N TRP A 56 17.36 33.09 3.37
CA TRP A 56 16.34 32.03 3.41
C TRP A 56 16.77 30.83 4.26
N VAL A 57 17.52 31.05 5.31
CA VAL A 57 17.89 29.96 6.23
C VAL A 57 16.62 29.42 6.87
N PRO A 58 16.29 28.13 6.63
CA PRO A 58 15.10 27.55 7.23
C PRO A 58 15.28 27.35 8.73
N LEU A 59 14.21 27.34 9.48
CA LEU A 59 14.23 27.08 10.92
C LEU A 59 13.69 25.67 11.20
N MET A 60 14.37 24.97 12.11
CA MET A 60 13.90 23.66 12.58
C MET A 60 12.50 23.81 13.20
N GLY A 61 11.59 22.92 12.83
CA GLY A 61 10.21 22.99 13.24
C GLY A 61 9.29 23.83 12.35
N ASP A 62 9.82 24.49 11.31
CA ASP A 62 8.99 25.15 10.30
C ASP A 62 8.06 24.16 9.62
N THR A 63 6.89 24.64 9.19
CA THR A 63 5.85 23.80 8.63
C THR A 63 5.83 23.82 7.10
N MET A 64 5.60 22.66 6.51
CA MET A 64 5.48 22.50 5.06
C MET A 64 4.23 21.68 4.73
N ALA A 65 3.62 21.99 3.59
CA ALA A 65 2.64 21.09 2.97
C ALA A 65 2.92 20.98 1.47
N ALA A 66 2.68 19.79 0.92
CA ALA A 66 2.95 19.52 -0.47
C ALA A 66 1.77 18.81 -1.16
N THR A 67 1.61 19.08 -2.46
CA THR A 67 0.65 18.40 -3.32
C THR A 67 1.27 18.19 -4.70
N ILE A 68 1.35 16.96 -5.15
CA ILE A 68 1.80 16.60 -6.49
C ILE A 68 0.63 16.71 -7.46
N LYS A 69 0.83 17.42 -8.59
CA LYS A 69 -0.15 17.55 -9.68
C LYS A 69 0.46 17.05 -10.97
N ALA A 70 -0.13 16.00 -11.53
CA ALA A 70 0.27 15.41 -12.81
C ALA A 70 -0.76 15.83 -13.89
N LYS A 71 -0.39 16.81 -14.71
CA LYS A 71 -1.23 17.42 -15.75
C LYS A 71 -1.03 16.73 -17.09
N ASP A 72 -2.11 16.57 -17.87
CA ASP A 72 -2.13 15.88 -19.17
C ASP A 72 -1.48 14.46 -19.08
N TRP A 73 -1.66 13.78 -17.93
CA TRP A 73 -0.85 12.63 -17.54
C TRP A 73 -1.26 11.35 -18.26
N SER A 74 -2.51 10.94 -18.16
CA SER A 74 -3.03 9.74 -18.83
C SER A 74 -3.61 10.09 -20.20
N ARG A 75 -4.24 11.26 -20.30
CA ARG A 75 -4.82 11.80 -21.53
C ARG A 75 -4.79 13.32 -21.49
N GLN A 76 -4.94 13.95 -22.66
CA GLN A 76 -4.98 15.40 -22.78
C GLN A 76 -6.14 15.99 -21.96
N GLY A 77 -5.85 16.97 -21.12
CA GLY A 77 -6.82 17.68 -20.27
C GLY A 77 -7.07 17.04 -18.92
N ASP A 78 -6.52 15.86 -18.62
CA ASP A 78 -6.63 15.30 -17.28
C ASP A 78 -5.62 15.93 -16.29
N THR A 79 -5.99 15.91 -15.01
CA THR A 79 -5.08 16.26 -13.92
C THR A 79 -5.30 15.28 -12.79
N LYS A 80 -4.25 14.56 -12.44
CA LYS A 80 -4.23 13.71 -11.26
C LYS A 80 -3.56 14.45 -10.12
N ILE A 81 -4.11 14.32 -8.92
CA ILE A 81 -3.66 15.05 -7.74
C ILE A 81 -3.33 14.02 -6.64
N LEU A 82 -2.16 14.17 -6.04
CA LEU A 82 -1.74 13.44 -4.84
C LEU A 82 -1.45 14.46 -3.72
N PRO A 83 -2.34 14.61 -2.72
CA PRO A 83 -2.03 15.36 -1.52
C PRO A 83 -0.98 14.59 -0.69
N CYS A 84 0.22 15.16 -0.56
CA CYS A 84 1.29 14.53 0.22
C CYS A 84 1.13 14.76 1.74
N GLY A 85 0.35 15.76 2.13
CA GLY A 85 0.07 16.04 3.53
C GLY A 85 0.84 17.22 4.09
N PHE A 86 1.03 17.17 5.41
CA PHE A 86 1.65 18.21 6.21
C PHE A 86 2.92 17.67 6.87
N PHE A 87 3.97 18.46 6.86
CA PHE A 87 5.30 18.09 7.33
C PHE A 87 5.88 19.13 8.25
N ILE A 88 6.80 18.70 9.11
CA ILE A 88 7.63 19.56 9.95
C ILE A 88 9.07 19.42 9.46
N LEU A 89 9.77 20.52 9.30
CA LEU A 89 11.18 20.53 8.93
C LEU A 89 12.01 19.83 10.00
N ASP A 90 12.65 18.73 9.61
CA ASP A 90 13.42 17.85 10.50
C ASP A 90 14.94 18.02 10.31
N SER A 91 15.39 18.26 9.09
CA SER A 91 16.80 18.53 8.81
C SER A 91 16.99 19.36 7.54
N TYR A 92 18.12 20.05 7.47
CA TYR A 92 18.62 20.62 6.23
C TYR A 92 20.15 20.54 6.18
N GLU A 93 20.66 20.34 4.99
CA GLU A 93 22.08 20.21 4.74
C GLU A 93 22.52 21.13 3.60
N TYR A 94 23.70 21.70 3.74
CA TYR A 94 24.39 22.42 2.68
C TYR A 94 25.61 21.64 2.23
N SER A 95 25.80 21.55 0.94
CA SER A 95 26.99 20.96 0.33
C SER A 95 27.56 21.90 -0.74
N GLY A 96 28.78 21.74 -1.11
CA GLY A 96 29.43 22.52 -2.17
C GLY A 96 30.64 21.81 -2.68
N TRP A 97 31.17 22.02 -3.87
CA TRP A 97 30.79 22.86 -5.00
C TRP A 97 30.31 21.99 -6.16
N PRO A 98 29.21 22.28 -6.89
CA PRO A 98 28.34 23.46 -6.75
C PRO A 98 27.52 23.42 -5.46
N VAL A 99 27.10 24.59 -4.96
CA VAL A 99 26.32 24.66 -3.72
C VAL A 99 24.94 24.07 -3.94
N ALA A 100 24.59 23.10 -3.11
CA ALA A 100 23.28 22.45 -3.03
C ALA A 100 22.72 22.54 -1.60
N VAL A 101 21.41 22.54 -1.53
CA VAL A 101 20.65 22.50 -0.27
C VAL A 101 19.72 21.30 -0.34
N ASN A 102 19.77 20.44 0.68
CA ASN A 102 18.82 19.38 0.90
C ASN A 102 17.97 19.72 2.11
N ILE A 103 16.67 19.78 1.94
CA ILE A 103 15.68 19.98 3.01
C ILE A 103 14.91 18.68 3.17
N SER A 104 14.87 18.15 4.41
CA SER A 104 14.05 16.99 4.75
C SER A 104 13.00 17.40 5.79
N ALA A 105 11.74 17.08 5.50
CA ALA A 105 10.61 17.34 6.37
C ALA A 105 9.79 16.06 6.55
N VAL A 106 9.28 15.83 7.76
CA VAL A 106 8.58 14.58 8.14
C VAL A 106 7.17 14.86 8.62
N SER A 107 6.26 13.91 8.35
CA SER A 107 4.87 14.00 8.82
C SER A 107 4.77 13.56 10.28
N VAL A 108 4.96 14.51 11.18
CA VAL A 108 4.88 14.29 12.62
C VAL A 108 3.99 15.37 13.25
N PRO A 109 3.46 15.17 14.48
CA PRO A 109 2.80 16.25 15.19
C PRO A 109 3.73 17.45 15.37
N ALA A 110 3.20 18.65 15.20
CA ALA A 110 3.96 19.89 15.43
C ALA A 110 4.39 20.03 16.89
N GLU A 111 3.65 19.42 17.80
CA GLU A 111 4.01 19.29 19.20
C GLU A 111 5.07 18.20 19.36
N GLY A 112 6.28 18.57 19.81
CA GLY A 112 7.45 17.69 19.79
C GLY A 112 7.44 16.56 20.83
N SER A 113 6.55 16.60 21.84
CA SER A 113 6.57 15.62 22.95
C SER A 113 6.25 14.19 22.50
N PHE A 114 5.53 14.03 21.38
CA PHE A 114 5.14 12.72 20.84
C PHE A 114 6.34 11.82 20.53
N ARG A 115 7.44 12.38 20.02
CA ARG A 115 8.67 11.65 19.66
C ARG A 115 9.85 11.90 20.60
N ALA A 116 9.77 12.90 21.48
CA ALA A 116 10.93 13.32 22.26
C ALA A 116 10.76 13.16 23.78
N THR A 117 9.53 13.03 24.27
CA THR A 117 9.29 12.93 25.71
C THR A 117 9.01 11.49 26.08
N GLU A 118 9.95 10.89 26.81
CA GLU A 118 9.76 9.57 27.44
C GLU A 118 8.76 9.66 28.60
N ARG A 119 7.93 8.63 28.74
CA ARG A 119 6.91 8.52 29.76
C ARG A 119 6.93 7.14 30.38
N THR A 120 6.51 7.09 31.64
CA THR A 120 6.20 5.84 32.33
C THR A 120 4.76 5.92 32.81
N LYS A 121 3.91 5.03 32.29
CA LYS A 121 2.49 4.97 32.63
C LYS A 121 1.99 3.54 32.52
N THR A 122 1.27 3.07 33.52
CA THR A 122 0.49 1.84 33.44
C THR A 122 -0.90 2.15 32.94
N TRP A 123 -1.35 1.37 31.97
CA TRP A 123 -2.70 1.41 31.41
C TRP A 123 -3.43 0.16 31.86
N GLU A 124 -4.62 0.30 32.44
CA GLU A 124 -5.42 -0.79 33.00
C GLU A 124 -6.83 -0.77 32.44
N ASP A 125 -7.38 -1.95 32.14
CA ASP A 125 -8.74 -2.18 31.63
C ASP A 125 -9.13 -1.23 30.47
N VAL A 126 -8.26 -1.14 29.46
CA VAL A 126 -8.33 -0.14 28.39
C VAL A 126 -8.21 -0.81 27.02
N THR A 127 -8.82 -0.20 26.00
CA THR A 127 -8.67 -0.62 24.61
C THR A 127 -7.49 0.10 23.94
N ILE A 128 -6.90 -0.50 22.91
CA ILE A 128 -5.84 0.17 22.11
C ILE A 128 -6.35 1.49 21.53
N GLN A 129 -7.63 1.54 21.13
CA GLN A 129 -8.23 2.75 20.59
C GLN A 129 -8.29 3.89 21.62
N GLU A 130 -8.60 3.58 22.88
CA GLU A 130 -8.64 4.58 23.96
C GLU A 130 -7.25 5.10 24.28
N ILE A 131 -6.24 4.21 24.34
CA ILE A 131 -4.82 4.61 24.46
C ILE A 131 -4.46 5.56 23.30
N GLY A 132 -4.79 5.19 22.06
CA GLY A 132 -4.51 6.00 20.88
C GLY A 132 -5.20 7.37 20.92
N LYS A 133 -6.45 7.45 21.42
CA LYS A 133 -7.16 8.72 21.60
C LYS A 133 -6.47 9.63 22.61
N GLU A 134 -6.01 9.07 23.73
CA GLU A 134 -5.31 9.86 24.75
C GLU A 134 -3.96 10.37 24.22
N ILE A 135 -3.19 9.49 23.55
CA ILE A 135 -1.91 9.87 22.93
C ILE A 135 -2.11 10.94 21.87
N ALA A 136 -3.08 10.77 20.96
CA ALA A 136 -3.40 11.75 19.92
C ALA A 136 -3.78 13.11 20.53
N LYS A 137 -4.59 13.10 21.59
CA LYS A 137 -4.96 14.32 22.33
C LYS A 137 -3.74 15.02 22.92
N ARG A 138 -2.78 14.29 23.51
CA ARG A 138 -1.52 14.87 24.01
C ARG A 138 -0.67 15.46 22.90
N ALA A 139 -0.63 14.79 21.75
CA ALA A 139 0.11 15.24 20.57
C ALA A 139 -0.59 16.38 19.81
N GLY A 140 -1.77 16.84 20.25
CA GLY A 140 -2.52 17.91 19.60
C GLY A 140 -3.09 17.55 18.22
N ILE A 141 -3.23 16.26 17.90
CA ILE A 141 -3.72 15.73 16.63
C ILE A 141 -4.91 14.79 16.83
N SER A 142 -5.55 14.36 15.74
CA SER A 142 -6.67 13.41 15.81
C SER A 142 -6.21 11.97 15.59
N LEU A 143 -7.01 11.01 16.10
CA LEU A 143 -6.88 9.59 15.79
C LEU A 143 -7.88 9.22 14.69
N ALA A 144 -7.40 8.65 13.59
CA ALA A 144 -8.19 7.96 12.57
C ALA A 144 -8.06 6.45 12.82
N TRP A 145 -9.17 5.82 13.19
CA TRP A 145 -9.22 4.40 13.54
C TRP A 145 -10.00 3.64 12.47
N ASP A 146 -9.32 2.85 11.65
CA ASP A 146 -9.89 2.02 10.58
C ASP A 146 -9.63 0.52 10.88
N VAL A 147 -10.12 0.09 12.04
CA VAL A 147 -10.06 -1.31 12.47
C VAL A 147 -11.48 -1.79 12.70
N GLU A 148 -11.87 -2.84 11.98
CA GLU A 148 -13.18 -3.45 12.08
C GLU A 148 -13.25 -4.43 13.26
N GLY A 149 -14.47 -4.66 13.76
CA GLY A 149 -14.77 -5.61 14.84
C GLY A 149 -14.92 -4.95 16.21
N GLU A 150 -15.31 -5.76 17.18
CA GLU A 150 -15.47 -5.29 18.56
C GLU A 150 -14.10 -5.03 19.20
N PRO A 151 -13.94 -3.88 19.85
CA PRO A 151 -12.71 -3.59 20.58
C PRO A 151 -12.56 -4.58 21.75
N PHE A 152 -11.37 -5.08 21.94
CA PHE A 152 -11.04 -5.90 23.12
C PHE A 152 -10.30 -5.06 24.16
N THR A 153 -10.52 -5.39 25.41
CA THR A 153 -9.89 -4.74 26.56
C THR A 153 -8.59 -5.43 26.90
N ILE A 154 -7.52 -4.66 27.08
CA ILE A 154 -6.24 -5.08 27.64
C ILE A 154 -6.31 -4.84 29.15
N LYS A 155 -6.05 -5.86 29.96
CA LYS A 155 -6.10 -5.74 31.42
C LYS A 155 -5.00 -4.84 31.96
N SER A 156 -3.78 -5.01 31.43
CA SER A 156 -2.65 -4.16 31.83
C SER A 156 -1.59 -4.12 30.74
N VAL A 157 -1.11 -2.92 30.42
CA VAL A 157 0.08 -2.70 29.60
C VAL A 157 0.84 -1.50 30.12
N GLU A 158 2.17 -1.62 30.12
CA GLU A 158 3.08 -0.59 30.66
C GLU A 158 3.83 0.11 29.53
N GLN A 159 3.76 1.44 29.55
CA GLN A 159 4.69 2.31 28.84
C GLN A 159 5.83 2.59 29.80
N SER A 160 7.02 2.06 29.56
CA SER A 160 8.17 2.16 30.48
C SER A 160 9.32 2.91 29.82
N ALA A 161 9.54 4.16 30.21
CA ALA A 161 10.57 5.03 29.65
C ALA A 161 10.61 5.03 28.12
N GLN A 162 9.44 5.08 27.50
CA GLN A 162 9.26 5.14 26.05
C GLN A 162 8.54 6.43 25.65
N THR A 163 8.81 6.92 24.45
CA THR A 163 8.00 8.00 23.86
C THR A 163 6.60 7.49 23.52
N ASP A 164 5.63 8.39 23.42
CA ASP A 164 4.27 8.03 23.01
C ASP A 164 4.25 7.37 21.61
N CYS A 165 5.14 7.78 20.72
CA CYS A 165 5.29 7.22 19.38
C CYS A 165 5.76 5.77 19.42
N GLU A 166 6.87 5.51 20.09
CA GLU A 166 7.45 4.16 20.22
C GLU A 166 6.48 3.20 20.90
N PHE A 167 5.97 3.58 22.07
CA PHE A 167 5.02 2.75 22.81
C PHE A 167 3.79 2.38 21.99
N PHE A 168 3.16 3.37 21.35
CA PHE A 168 1.91 3.12 20.64
C PHE A 168 2.14 2.34 19.35
N MET A 169 3.28 2.55 18.69
CA MET A 169 3.67 1.78 17.53
C MET A 169 3.93 0.31 17.88
N ASP A 170 4.71 0.05 18.95
CA ASP A 170 4.99 -1.31 19.44
C ASP A 170 3.71 -2.02 19.87
N LEU A 171 2.81 -1.31 20.56
CA LEU A 171 1.52 -1.84 20.97
C LEU A 171 0.65 -2.22 19.78
N CYS A 172 0.50 -1.33 18.79
CA CYS A 172 -0.24 -1.63 17.57
C CYS A 172 0.34 -2.86 16.86
N ASP A 173 1.66 -2.90 16.70
CA ASP A 173 2.35 -3.98 15.98
C ASP A 173 2.22 -5.33 16.69
N ALA A 174 2.24 -5.37 18.04
CA ALA A 174 2.01 -6.57 18.83
C ALA A 174 0.63 -7.21 18.57
N TYR A 175 -0.34 -6.42 18.14
CA TYR A 175 -1.70 -6.88 17.81
C TYR A 175 -1.99 -6.92 16.30
N GLY A 176 -0.97 -6.78 15.45
CA GLY A 176 -1.09 -6.85 13.99
C GLY A 176 -1.70 -5.61 13.33
N LEU A 177 -1.80 -4.53 14.09
CA LEU A 177 -2.23 -3.23 13.60
C LEU A 177 -1.03 -2.47 13.02
N ALA A 178 -1.30 -1.67 12.01
CA ALA A 178 -0.34 -0.72 11.45
C ALA A 178 -0.66 0.68 11.96
N MET A 179 0.37 1.44 12.33
CA MET A 179 0.26 2.83 12.77
C MET A 179 1.16 3.72 11.93
N LYS A 180 0.65 4.85 11.48
CA LYS A 180 1.44 5.93 10.85
C LYS A 180 0.88 7.30 11.22
N VAL A 181 1.68 8.33 11.04
CA VAL A 181 1.22 9.71 11.13
C VAL A 181 1.11 10.30 9.72
N TYR A 182 -0.08 10.77 9.37
CA TYR A 182 -0.36 11.41 8.08
C TYR A 182 -1.29 12.60 8.26
N ALA A 183 -0.98 13.72 7.62
CA ALA A 183 -1.81 14.93 7.60
C ALA A 183 -2.33 15.35 8.99
N GLN A 184 -1.46 15.36 10.00
CA GLN A 184 -1.78 15.69 11.41
C GLN A 184 -2.82 14.74 12.03
N LYS A 185 -2.74 13.46 11.70
CA LYS A 185 -3.55 12.38 12.29
C LYS A 185 -2.68 11.18 12.58
N ILE A 186 -2.90 10.52 13.70
CA ILE A 186 -2.45 9.14 13.88
C ILE A 186 -3.48 8.26 13.17
N VAL A 187 -3.03 7.49 12.20
CA VAL A 187 -3.87 6.54 11.45
C VAL A 187 -3.52 5.14 11.91
N VAL A 188 -4.52 4.38 12.36
CA VAL A 188 -4.38 2.99 12.79
C VAL A 188 -5.34 2.12 11.97
N TYR A 189 -4.83 1.03 11.42
CA TYR A 189 -5.62 0.08 10.63
C TYR A 189 -5.11 -1.35 10.77
N ASP A 190 -5.96 -2.34 10.48
CA ASP A 190 -5.57 -3.75 10.42
C ASP A 190 -4.87 -4.04 9.08
N ARG A 191 -3.57 -4.39 9.12
CA ARG A 191 -2.77 -4.68 7.93
C ARG A 191 -3.31 -5.87 7.13
N GLU A 192 -3.75 -6.92 7.80
CA GLU A 192 -4.26 -8.11 7.12
C GLU A 192 -5.64 -7.86 6.49
N ALA A 193 -6.47 -7.02 7.11
CA ALA A 193 -7.73 -6.56 6.51
C ALA A 193 -7.45 -5.71 5.26
N TYR A 194 -6.46 -4.82 5.30
CA TYR A 194 -6.08 -4.00 4.14
C TYR A 194 -5.53 -4.83 2.97
N LYS A 195 -4.77 -5.89 3.25
CA LYS A 195 -4.33 -6.85 2.22
C LYS A 195 -5.50 -7.56 1.51
N LYS A 196 -6.63 -7.69 2.18
CA LYS A 196 -7.84 -8.29 1.58
C LYS A 196 -8.63 -7.33 0.69
N LYS A 197 -8.49 -6.01 0.86
CA LYS A 197 -9.16 -5.00 0.04
C LYS A 197 -8.81 -5.20 -1.45
N ASP A 198 -9.73 -4.85 -2.34
CA ASP A 198 -9.50 -4.94 -3.78
C ASP A 198 -8.31 -4.06 -4.21
N PRO A 199 -7.54 -4.49 -5.22
CA PRO A 199 -6.48 -3.68 -5.78
C PRO A 199 -7.01 -2.37 -6.37
N VAL A 200 -6.38 -1.24 -6.03
CA VAL A 200 -6.75 0.10 -6.55
C VAL A 200 -6.46 0.25 -8.04
N GLY A 201 -5.62 -0.62 -8.58
CA GLY A 201 -5.25 -0.58 -9.98
C GLY A 201 -4.34 -1.75 -10.36
N LYS A 202 -3.80 -1.64 -11.55
CA LYS A 202 -2.82 -2.62 -12.04
C LYS A 202 -1.56 -1.91 -12.56
N VAL A 203 -0.45 -2.63 -12.48
CA VAL A 203 0.83 -2.30 -13.11
C VAL A 203 1.14 -3.43 -14.09
N THR A 204 1.39 -3.08 -15.35
CA THR A 204 1.78 -4.02 -16.40
C THR A 204 3.30 -3.98 -16.60
N GLU A 205 3.89 -5.08 -17.11
CA GLU A 205 5.33 -5.13 -17.41
C GLU A 205 5.78 -3.96 -18.29
N GLU A 206 4.94 -3.53 -19.25
CA GLU A 206 5.23 -2.43 -20.17
C GLU A 206 5.34 -1.04 -19.47
N GLU A 207 4.75 -0.90 -18.28
CA GLU A 207 4.81 0.33 -17.48
C GLU A 207 6.04 0.36 -16.58
N ILE A 208 6.72 -0.78 -16.40
CA ILE A 208 7.85 -0.94 -15.47
C ILE A 208 9.15 -0.58 -16.17
N THR A 209 9.91 0.34 -15.58
CA THR A 209 11.24 0.72 -16.06
C THR A 209 12.34 -0.14 -15.46
N THR A 210 12.25 -0.43 -14.19
CA THR A 210 13.18 -1.31 -13.47
C THR A 210 12.40 -2.13 -12.45
N TRP A 211 12.87 -3.34 -12.16
CA TRP A 211 12.30 -4.15 -11.11
C TRP A 211 13.32 -5.15 -10.53
N SER A 212 13.08 -5.54 -9.30
CA SER A 212 13.76 -6.67 -8.66
C SER A 212 12.75 -7.46 -7.82
N TRP A 213 12.89 -8.79 -7.80
CA TRP A 213 12.03 -9.67 -7.05
C TRP A 213 12.85 -10.63 -6.21
N SER A 214 12.42 -10.87 -4.99
CA SER A 214 13.07 -11.80 -4.09
C SER A 214 12.05 -12.60 -3.29
N LYS A 215 12.42 -13.84 -2.94
CA LYS A 215 11.66 -14.70 -2.05
C LYS A 215 12.60 -15.38 -1.06
N ASN A 216 12.31 -15.20 0.21
CA ASN A 216 13.07 -15.78 1.29
C ASN A 216 12.23 -16.85 2.03
N LEU A 217 12.82 -17.99 2.28
CA LEU A 217 12.23 -19.03 3.13
C LEU A 217 12.65 -18.87 4.60
N ALA A 218 13.86 -18.37 4.83
CA ALA A 218 14.35 -18.08 6.16
C ALA A 218 13.49 -17.00 6.83
N GLY A 219 13.13 -17.22 8.08
CA GLY A 219 12.26 -16.29 8.83
C GLY A 219 10.78 -16.38 8.48
N THR A 220 10.34 -17.37 7.67
CA THR A 220 8.93 -17.60 7.38
C THR A 220 8.40 -18.81 8.14
N TYR A 221 7.16 -18.74 8.57
CA TYR A 221 6.55 -19.71 9.46
C TYR A 221 5.18 -20.19 8.94
N THR A 222 4.87 -21.46 9.18
CA THR A 222 3.57 -22.06 8.86
C THR A 222 2.60 -21.98 10.03
N GLY A 223 3.11 -21.61 11.21
CA GLY A 223 2.31 -21.41 12.41
C GLY A 223 3.17 -20.79 13.52
N GLY A 224 2.56 -20.56 14.67
CA GLY A 224 3.19 -20.00 15.84
C GLY A 224 2.79 -20.71 17.13
N GLU A 225 3.67 -20.70 18.10
CA GLU A 225 3.45 -21.12 19.49
C GLU A 225 3.83 -19.94 20.39
N TYR A 226 2.86 -19.44 21.15
CA TYR A 226 3.07 -18.38 22.14
C TYR A 226 2.89 -18.95 23.53
N THR A 227 3.93 -18.87 24.33
CA THR A 227 3.93 -19.38 25.71
C THR A 227 3.80 -18.21 26.68
N TYR A 228 2.87 -18.32 27.63
CA TYR A 228 2.70 -17.36 28.71
C TYR A 228 2.31 -18.05 30.01
N THR A 229 2.60 -17.41 31.15
CA THR A 229 2.14 -17.87 32.45
C THR A 229 0.82 -17.21 32.77
N ASP A 230 -0.23 -17.99 33.03
CA ASP A 230 -1.52 -17.46 33.44
C ASP A 230 -1.38 -16.82 34.84
N PRO A 231 -1.73 -15.53 34.98
CA PRO A 231 -1.55 -14.83 36.24
C PRO A 231 -2.47 -15.31 37.36
N THR A 232 -3.49 -16.10 37.05
CA THR A 232 -4.49 -16.62 38.02
C THR A 232 -4.14 -18.01 38.50
N THR A 233 -3.70 -18.90 37.59
CA THR A 233 -3.42 -20.30 37.89
C THR A 233 -1.93 -20.57 38.09
N GLU A 234 -1.06 -19.63 37.72
CA GLU A 234 0.42 -19.75 37.67
C GLU A 234 0.91 -20.89 36.75
N GLU A 235 0.03 -21.40 35.88
CA GLU A 235 0.37 -22.45 34.92
C GLU A 235 0.91 -21.84 33.62
N GLU A 236 1.87 -22.54 33.02
CA GLU A 236 2.33 -22.20 31.66
C GLU A 236 1.33 -22.67 30.63
N ILE A 237 0.79 -21.72 29.85
CA ILE A 237 -0.18 -21.96 28.80
C ILE A 237 0.44 -21.69 27.44
N LYS A 238 0.10 -22.54 26.45
CA LYS A 238 0.54 -22.43 25.08
C LYS A 238 -0.61 -22.11 24.16
N ALA A 239 -0.55 -20.96 23.50
CA ALA A 239 -1.45 -20.58 22.44
C ALA A 239 -0.84 -20.93 21.08
N THR A 240 -1.52 -21.72 20.26
CA THR A 240 -1.03 -22.17 18.95
C THR A 240 -1.87 -21.62 17.82
N VAL A 241 -1.22 -21.20 16.73
CA VAL A 241 -1.87 -20.68 15.51
C VAL A 241 -1.23 -21.36 14.29
N GLY A 242 -2.06 -21.80 13.35
CA GLY A 242 -1.57 -22.50 12.17
C GLY A 242 -1.07 -23.92 12.49
N ALA A 243 -0.34 -24.52 11.54
CA ALA A 243 0.18 -25.88 11.65
C ALA A 243 1.43 -26.06 10.77
N GLY A 244 2.12 -27.20 10.92
CA GLY A 244 3.26 -27.57 10.08
C GLY A 244 4.57 -27.63 10.84
N THR A 245 5.69 -27.59 10.12
CA THR A 245 7.02 -27.85 10.68
C THR A 245 7.79 -26.59 11.05
N ARG A 246 7.42 -25.43 10.49
CA ARG A 246 8.08 -24.15 10.76
C ARG A 246 7.22 -23.33 11.70
N ILE A 247 7.44 -23.51 12.99
CA ILE A 247 6.68 -22.85 14.05
C ILE A 247 7.51 -21.71 14.65
N LEU A 248 6.95 -20.51 14.65
CA LEU A 248 7.48 -19.35 15.36
C LEU A 248 7.23 -19.55 16.86
N LYS A 249 8.28 -19.69 17.64
CA LYS A 249 8.17 -19.81 19.10
C LYS A 249 8.42 -18.48 19.76
N GLN A 250 7.48 -18.08 20.58
CA GLN A 250 7.52 -16.83 21.33
C GLN A 250 7.09 -17.04 22.77
N SER A 251 7.54 -16.16 23.64
CA SER A 251 7.08 -16.09 25.03
C SER A 251 6.85 -14.63 25.43
N GLY A 252 5.95 -14.40 26.34
CA GLY A 252 5.65 -13.06 26.83
C GLY A 252 4.49 -13.07 27.82
N THR A 253 3.88 -11.91 28.01
CA THR A 253 2.68 -11.74 28.84
C THR A 253 1.42 -11.79 27.97
N ALA A 254 0.37 -12.40 28.49
CA ALA A 254 -0.96 -12.35 27.89
C ALA A 254 -2.02 -12.35 29.00
N ASP A 255 -3.13 -11.66 28.73
CA ASP A 255 -4.25 -11.52 29.67
C ASP A 255 -5.18 -12.75 29.65
N SER A 256 -5.11 -13.51 28.57
CA SER A 256 -5.94 -14.71 28.34
C SER A 256 -5.42 -15.52 27.16
N GLN A 257 -5.93 -16.73 26.99
CA GLN A 257 -5.70 -17.57 25.81
C GLN A 257 -5.98 -16.82 24.50
N ALA A 258 -7.11 -16.10 24.44
CA ALA A 258 -7.51 -15.34 23.26
C ALA A 258 -6.56 -14.16 22.96
N ASP A 259 -6.00 -13.53 23.99
CA ASP A 259 -4.98 -12.48 23.84
C ASP A 259 -3.66 -13.06 23.31
N ALA A 260 -3.21 -14.17 23.88
CA ALA A 260 -2.02 -14.88 23.40
C ALA A 260 -2.16 -15.33 21.94
N GLU A 261 -3.34 -15.82 21.54
CA GLU A 261 -3.62 -16.20 20.14
C GLU A 261 -3.58 -15.00 19.19
N ARG A 262 -4.11 -13.83 19.59
CA ARG A 262 -4.03 -12.60 18.79
C ARG A 262 -2.57 -12.16 18.59
N LYS A 263 -1.80 -12.09 19.67
CA LYS A 263 -0.36 -11.74 19.63
C LYS A 263 0.42 -12.72 18.76
N ASN A 264 0.16 -14.02 18.92
CA ASN A 264 0.80 -15.06 18.11
C ASN A 264 0.48 -14.93 16.63
N LYS A 265 -0.81 -14.71 16.29
CA LYS A 265 -1.24 -14.49 14.91
C LYS A 265 -0.59 -13.25 14.30
N ALA A 266 -0.54 -12.15 15.03
CA ALA A 266 0.10 -10.92 14.62
C ALA A 266 1.60 -11.13 14.34
N ALA A 267 2.29 -11.84 15.23
CA ALA A 267 3.71 -12.11 15.10
C ALA A 267 4.05 -13.04 13.92
N VAL A 268 3.25 -14.09 13.68
CA VAL A 268 3.40 -14.94 12.49
C VAL A 268 3.15 -14.15 11.21
N ALA A 269 2.11 -13.31 11.19
CA ALA A 269 1.81 -12.44 10.05
C ALA A 269 2.94 -11.44 9.78
N LYS A 270 3.49 -10.82 10.83
CA LYS A 270 4.65 -9.92 10.76
C LYS A 270 5.89 -10.62 10.23
N ALA A 271 6.21 -11.80 10.74
CA ALA A 271 7.38 -12.57 10.30
C ALA A 271 7.26 -13.02 8.83
N ASN A 272 6.06 -13.32 8.38
CA ASN A 272 5.79 -13.70 6.98
C ASN A 272 5.64 -12.49 6.04
N HIS A 273 5.40 -11.30 6.59
CA HIS A 273 5.29 -10.08 5.79
C HIS A 273 6.62 -9.81 5.08
N GLY A 274 6.57 -9.57 3.78
CA GLY A 274 7.79 -9.35 3.01
C GLY A 274 8.64 -10.60 2.75
N ALA A 275 8.13 -11.82 3.02
CA ALA A 275 8.78 -13.05 2.61
C ALA A 275 8.98 -13.14 1.09
N THR A 276 8.09 -12.52 0.34
CA THR A 276 8.21 -12.31 -1.11
C THR A 276 8.05 -10.82 -1.39
N LYS A 277 9.10 -10.20 -1.90
CA LYS A 277 9.17 -8.77 -2.19
C LYS A 277 9.35 -8.53 -3.68
N LEU A 278 8.72 -7.48 -4.17
CA LEU A 278 8.90 -6.93 -5.50
C LEU A 278 9.15 -5.43 -5.35
N SER A 279 10.30 -4.95 -5.80
CA SER A 279 10.57 -3.52 -5.94
C SER A 279 10.49 -3.17 -7.41
N LEU A 280 9.84 -2.09 -7.76
CA LEU A 280 9.71 -1.65 -9.15
C LEU A 280 9.59 -0.13 -9.25
N THR A 281 10.06 0.39 -10.39
CA THR A 281 9.89 1.79 -10.78
C THR A 281 8.95 1.87 -11.97
N VAL A 282 7.99 2.78 -11.90
CA VAL A 282 7.08 3.11 -12.99
C VAL A 282 7.11 4.61 -13.29
N MET A 283 6.64 5.01 -14.48
CA MET A 283 6.32 6.41 -14.73
C MET A 283 5.30 6.88 -13.70
N GLY A 284 5.41 8.11 -13.21
CA GLY A 284 4.64 8.64 -12.08
C GLY A 284 3.17 8.20 -12.01
N ARG A 285 2.82 7.57 -10.91
CA ARG A 285 1.49 7.01 -10.59
C ARG A 285 0.98 7.63 -9.27
N PRO A 286 0.42 8.84 -9.32
CA PRO A 286 -0.10 9.51 -8.11
C PRO A 286 -1.28 8.78 -7.45
N ASP A 287 -1.83 7.79 -8.11
CA ASP A 287 -2.88 6.90 -7.62
C ASP A 287 -2.35 5.70 -6.81
N LEU A 288 -1.04 5.46 -6.80
CA LEU A 288 -0.43 4.37 -6.03
C LEU A 288 0.25 4.92 -4.79
N VAL A 289 -0.34 4.68 -3.65
CA VAL A 289 0.16 5.08 -2.33
C VAL A 289 0.28 3.86 -1.42
N ALA A 290 1.05 3.99 -0.36
CA ALA A 290 1.23 2.90 0.59
C ALA A 290 -0.09 2.46 1.26
N SER A 291 -0.10 1.29 1.86
CA SER A 291 -1.25 0.67 2.51
C SER A 291 -2.37 0.22 1.56
N GLN A 292 -2.16 0.29 0.26
CA GLN A 292 -3.10 -0.20 -0.76
C GLN A 292 -2.60 -1.50 -1.38
N CYS A 293 -3.50 -2.19 -2.10
CA CYS A 293 -3.12 -3.31 -2.93
C CYS A 293 -3.09 -2.91 -4.41
N VAL A 294 -2.15 -3.49 -5.15
CA VAL A 294 -2.01 -3.35 -6.60
C VAL A 294 -1.86 -4.72 -7.24
N THR A 295 -2.42 -4.92 -8.44
CA THR A 295 -2.16 -6.13 -9.22
C THR A 295 -1.01 -5.89 -10.19
N VAL A 296 0.04 -6.71 -10.09
CA VAL A 296 1.15 -6.70 -11.06
C VAL A 296 0.94 -7.84 -12.05
N VAL A 297 1.01 -7.54 -13.34
CA VAL A 297 0.79 -8.50 -14.43
C VAL A 297 1.88 -8.44 -15.49
N GLY A 298 2.08 -9.53 -16.21
CA GLY A 298 3.10 -9.64 -17.26
C GLY A 298 4.42 -10.23 -16.79
N LEU A 299 4.68 -10.30 -15.49
CA LEU A 299 5.91 -10.88 -14.93
C LEU A 299 5.84 -12.41 -14.75
N GLY A 300 4.99 -13.09 -15.50
CA GLY A 300 4.85 -14.54 -15.43
C GLY A 300 4.45 -15.01 -14.03
N LYS A 301 5.19 -15.98 -13.48
CA LYS A 301 4.96 -16.54 -12.13
C LYS A 301 5.16 -15.52 -10.99
N LEU A 302 5.72 -14.36 -11.27
CA LEU A 302 5.90 -13.29 -10.31
C LEU A 302 4.71 -12.34 -10.30
N SER A 303 3.78 -12.50 -11.25
CA SER A 303 2.51 -11.75 -11.25
C SER A 303 1.66 -12.10 -10.05
N GLY A 304 0.88 -11.14 -9.57
CA GLY A 304 0.04 -11.35 -8.39
C GLY A 304 -0.57 -10.07 -7.84
N LYS A 305 -1.29 -10.23 -6.75
CA LYS A 305 -1.75 -9.14 -5.91
C LYS A 305 -0.67 -8.83 -4.89
N TYR A 306 -0.26 -7.58 -4.86
CA TYR A 306 0.77 -7.07 -3.96
C TYR A 306 0.22 -5.97 -3.08
N TYR A 307 0.67 -5.93 -1.85
CA TYR A 307 0.45 -4.83 -0.91
C TYR A 307 1.60 -3.83 -1.07
N ILE A 308 1.28 -2.53 -1.10
CA ILE A 308 2.27 -1.46 -1.24
C ILE A 308 2.79 -1.12 0.16
N ASP A 309 4.02 -1.56 0.45
CA ASP A 309 4.70 -1.27 1.72
C ASP A 309 5.24 0.16 1.75
N ARG A 310 5.70 0.64 0.60
CA ARG A 310 6.26 1.99 0.44
C ARG A 310 6.05 2.47 -0.98
N ALA A 311 5.65 3.73 -1.12
CA ALA A 311 5.61 4.44 -2.38
C ALA A 311 6.50 5.69 -2.29
N ALA A 312 7.45 5.85 -3.20
CA ALA A 312 8.26 7.06 -3.30
C ALA A 312 8.01 7.74 -4.65
N HIS A 313 7.61 9.00 -4.61
CA HIS A 313 7.26 9.80 -5.77
C HIS A 313 8.38 10.82 -6.02
N HIS A 314 9.13 10.63 -7.11
CA HIS A 314 10.27 11.46 -7.48
C HIS A 314 9.91 12.39 -8.63
N ILE A 315 10.03 13.68 -8.41
CA ILE A 315 9.83 14.72 -9.42
C ILE A 315 11.15 15.42 -9.66
N THR A 316 11.66 15.31 -10.88
CA THR A 316 12.93 15.91 -11.29
C THR A 316 12.79 16.69 -12.57
N GLY A 317 13.57 17.76 -12.73
CA GLY A 317 13.59 18.54 -13.96
C GLY A 317 14.11 17.78 -15.19
N SER A 318 14.93 16.74 -15.00
CA SER A 318 15.56 15.95 -16.06
C SER A 318 14.80 14.66 -16.41
N ASN A 319 14.27 13.97 -15.40
CA ASN A 319 13.64 12.64 -15.54
C ASN A 319 12.11 12.68 -15.45
N GLY A 320 11.54 13.87 -15.22
CA GLY A 320 10.11 14.02 -15.07
C GLY A 320 9.59 13.45 -13.74
N TYR A 321 8.54 12.63 -13.79
CA TYR A 321 7.91 12.05 -12.61
C TYR A 321 7.95 10.54 -12.67
N THR A 322 8.55 9.91 -11.65
CA THR A 322 8.58 8.46 -11.44
C THR A 322 8.00 8.09 -10.07
N THR A 323 7.55 6.87 -9.95
CA THR A 323 7.07 6.28 -8.68
C THR A 323 7.80 4.97 -8.45
N ASP A 324 8.52 4.89 -7.34
CA ASP A 324 9.15 3.67 -6.86
C ASP A 324 8.23 2.99 -5.84
N LEU A 325 8.01 1.70 -6.02
CA LEU A 325 7.15 0.91 -5.17
C LEU A 325 7.93 -0.24 -4.55
N GLU A 326 7.80 -0.37 -3.23
CA GLU A 326 8.20 -1.57 -2.50
C GLU A 326 6.93 -2.35 -2.15
N LEU A 327 6.89 -3.60 -2.58
CA LEU A 327 5.68 -4.41 -2.61
C LEU A 327 5.90 -5.75 -1.91
N SER A 328 4.95 -6.17 -1.08
CA SER A 328 4.89 -7.52 -0.50
C SER A 328 3.79 -8.34 -1.17
N LEU A 329 4.10 -9.56 -1.56
CA LEU A 329 3.13 -10.45 -2.20
C LEU A 329 2.01 -10.82 -1.22
N VAL A 330 0.77 -10.58 -1.63
CA VAL A 330 -0.43 -11.02 -0.91
C VAL A 330 -0.93 -12.34 -1.47
N GLU A 331 -1.08 -12.40 -2.79
CA GLU A 331 -1.62 -13.55 -3.49
C GLU A 331 -0.92 -13.73 -4.83
N ALA A 332 -0.30 -14.89 -5.01
CA ALA A 332 0.33 -15.23 -6.30
C ALA A 332 -0.73 -15.64 -7.31
N MET A 333 -0.50 -15.33 -8.58
CA MET A 333 -1.27 -15.90 -9.69
C MET A 333 -0.88 -17.37 -9.87
N THR A 334 -1.45 -18.27 -9.09
CA THR A 334 -1.16 -19.71 -9.13
C THR A 334 -2.12 -20.44 -10.05
N GLU A 335 -1.72 -21.64 -10.48
CA GLU A 335 -2.62 -22.53 -11.25
C GLU A 335 -3.90 -22.85 -10.48
N GLU A 336 -3.85 -22.91 -9.15
CA GLU A 336 -5.03 -23.12 -8.30
C GLU A 336 -6.04 -21.99 -8.41
N VAL A 337 -5.57 -20.73 -8.38
CA VAL A 337 -6.43 -19.55 -8.56
C VAL A 337 -7.05 -19.54 -9.95
N ILE A 338 -6.31 -19.92 -10.99
CA ILE A 338 -6.83 -20.05 -12.35
C ILE A 338 -7.82 -21.20 -12.44
N LYS A 339 -7.54 -22.32 -11.77
CA LYS A 339 -8.43 -23.47 -11.71
C LYS A 339 -9.76 -23.11 -11.06
N ASP A 340 -9.76 -22.47 -9.89
CA ASP A 340 -10.95 -21.96 -9.23
C ASP A 340 -11.74 -21.03 -10.16
N ALA A 341 -11.09 -20.04 -10.75
CA ALA A 341 -11.73 -19.08 -11.65
C ALA A 341 -12.38 -19.77 -12.86
N THR A 342 -11.69 -20.74 -13.49
CA THR A 342 -12.22 -21.48 -14.65
C THR A 342 -13.36 -22.43 -14.27
N GLU A 343 -13.31 -23.06 -13.11
CA GLU A 343 -14.39 -23.90 -12.59
C GLU A 343 -15.66 -23.06 -12.31
N ARG A 344 -15.50 -21.90 -11.69
CA ARG A 344 -16.58 -20.93 -11.46
C ARG A 344 -17.21 -20.44 -12.77
N LEU A 345 -16.40 -20.10 -13.76
CA LEU A 345 -16.85 -19.69 -15.10
C LEU A 345 -17.56 -20.81 -15.84
N ALA A 346 -17.13 -22.06 -15.67
CA ALA A 346 -17.82 -23.22 -16.23
C ALA A 346 -19.17 -23.47 -15.57
N ALA A 347 -19.25 -23.34 -14.26
CA ALA A 347 -20.49 -23.50 -13.50
C ALA A 347 -21.60 -22.52 -13.96
N VAL A 348 -21.23 -21.32 -14.41
CA VAL A 348 -22.17 -20.35 -14.98
C VAL A 348 -22.29 -20.41 -16.51
N GLY A 349 -21.69 -21.41 -17.15
CA GLY A 349 -21.86 -21.68 -18.59
C GLY A 349 -21.07 -20.76 -19.52
N VAL A 350 -20.00 -20.12 -19.03
CA VAL A 350 -19.10 -19.29 -19.86
C VAL A 350 -18.15 -20.16 -20.67
N MET A 351 -17.72 -21.29 -20.13
CA MET A 351 -16.82 -22.24 -20.79
C MET A 351 -17.18 -23.69 -20.46
N ASN A 352 -16.82 -24.62 -21.33
CA ASN A 352 -17.18 -26.03 -21.18
C ASN A 352 -16.05 -26.91 -20.65
N THR A 353 -14.80 -26.43 -20.69
CA THR A 353 -13.61 -27.26 -20.39
C THR A 353 -12.63 -26.47 -19.53
N PRO A 354 -12.87 -26.37 -18.21
CA PRO A 354 -11.97 -25.63 -17.30
C PRO A 354 -10.52 -26.07 -17.38
N SER A 355 -10.26 -27.39 -17.45
CA SER A 355 -8.91 -27.96 -17.54
C SER A 355 -8.12 -27.52 -18.77
N TYR A 356 -8.79 -27.29 -19.91
CA TYR A 356 -8.15 -26.71 -21.08
C TYR A 356 -7.60 -25.32 -20.78
N TRP A 357 -8.39 -24.45 -20.15
CA TRP A 357 -8.01 -23.10 -19.84
C TRP A 357 -6.91 -23.02 -18.79
N VAL A 358 -6.93 -23.89 -17.77
CA VAL A 358 -5.84 -24.03 -16.78
C VAL A 358 -4.53 -24.41 -17.48
N ALA A 359 -4.55 -25.30 -18.46
CA ALA A 359 -3.35 -25.72 -19.18
C ALA A 359 -2.83 -24.65 -20.17
N HIS A 360 -3.72 -23.84 -20.76
CA HIS A 360 -3.41 -23.00 -21.91
C HIS A 360 -3.59 -21.49 -21.69
N TYR A 361 -3.97 -21.02 -20.50
CA TYR A 361 -4.20 -19.58 -20.26
C TYR A 361 -2.99 -18.69 -20.59
N LYS A 362 -1.80 -19.27 -20.67
CA LYS A 362 -0.55 -18.56 -21.01
C LYS A 362 -0.36 -18.37 -22.52
N ASP A 363 -0.96 -19.23 -23.35
CA ASP A 363 -0.65 -19.34 -24.78
C ASP A 363 -1.89 -19.30 -25.68
N VAL A 364 -3.03 -18.86 -25.18
CA VAL A 364 -4.28 -18.91 -25.96
C VAL A 364 -4.29 -17.87 -27.06
N GLY A 365 -4.52 -18.33 -28.29
CA GLY A 365 -4.60 -17.47 -29.48
C GLY A 365 -5.92 -16.73 -29.63
N ALA A 366 -7.01 -17.40 -29.94
CA ALA A 366 -8.27 -16.73 -30.31
C ALA A 366 -9.30 -16.71 -29.18
N LEU A 367 -9.63 -15.55 -28.66
CA LEU A 367 -10.52 -15.34 -27.51
C LEU A 367 -11.93 -14.88 -27.86
N GLY A 368 -12.25 -14.66 -29.12
CA GLY A 368 -13.54 -14.10 -29.52
C GLY A 368 -14.75 -14.80 -28.91
N GLY A 369 -14.74 -16.14 -28.90
CA GLY A 369 -15.81 -16.94 -28.30
C GLY A 369 -15.90 -16.78 -26.78
N LEU A 370 -14.77 -16.77 -26.07
CA LEU A 370 -14.75 -16.61 -24.62
C LEU A 370 -15.26 -15.22 -24.21
N ILE A 371 -14.80 -14.17 -24.90
CA ILE A 371 -15.22 -12.77 -24.66
C ILE A 371 -16.73 -12.62 -24.89
N LEU A 372 -17.25 -13.19 -25.97
CA LEU A 372 -18.69 -13.19 -26.28
C LEU A 372 -19.51 -13.94 -25.20
N ASN A 373 -19.04 -15.09 -24.76
CA ASN A 373 -19.72 -15.87 -23.72
C ASN A 373 -19.73 -15.14 -22.37
N MET A 374 -18.60 -14.56 -21.95
CA MET A 374 -18.52 -13.75 -20.74
C MET A 374 -19.50 -12.56 -20.78
N ALA A 375 -19.46 -11.77 -21.84
CA ALA A 375 -20.32 -10.59 -21.99
C ALA A 375 -21.81 -10.99 -22.08
N THR A 376 -22.13 -12.06 -22.81
CA THR A 376 -23.51 -12.57 -22.88
C THR A 376 -24.02 -12.99 -21.52
N ARG A 377 -23.21 -13.68 -20.71
CA ARG A 377 -23.62 -14.13 -19.38
C ARG A 377 -23.83 -12.95 -18.44
N ILE A 378 -22.94 -11.95 -18.49
CA ILE A 378 -23.12 -10.70 -17.72
C ILE A 378 -24.43 -10.00 -18.10
N LYS A 379 -24.69 -9.82 -19.39
CA LYS A 379 -25.92 -9.19 -19.89
C LYS A 379 -27.17 -9.97 -19.48
N VAL A 380 -27.17 -11.28 -19.60
CA VAL A 380 -28.29 -12.13 -19.20
C VAL A 380 -28.58 -12.00 -17.71
N ASN A 381 -27.55 -11.97 -16.86
CA ASN A 381 -27.72 -11.73 -15.42
C ASN A 381 -28.31 -10.34 -15.10
N GLN A 382 -28.13 -9.36 -16.01
CA GLN A 382 -28.71 -8.01 -15.95
C GLN A 382 -30.05 -7.88 -16.70
N HIS A 383 -30.74 -8.97 -16.98
CA HIS A 383 -32.00 -9.02 -17.75
C HIS A 383 -31.88 -8.54 -19.22
N GLY A 384 -30.68 -8.60 -19.79
CA GLY A 384 -30.43 -8.26 -21.17
C GLY A 384 -30.47 -9.45 -22.13
N THR A 385 -30.21 -9.17 -23.42
CA THR A 385 -30.14 -10.18 -24.48
C THR A 385 -28.70 -10.63 -24.73
N SER A 386 -28.52 -11.72 -25.48
CA SER A 386 -27.17 -12.22 -25.85
C SER A 386 -26.39 -11.19 -26.68
N VAL A 387 -25.08 -11.16 -26.45
CA VAL A 387 -24.12 -10.34 -27.18
C VAL A 387 -23.68 -11.10 -28.46
N ARG A 388 -23.62 -10.41 -29.60
CA ARG A 388 -23.37 -11.05 -30.89
C ARG A 388 -22.05 -10.67 -31.55
N THR A 389 -21.45 -9.57 -31.12
CA THR A 389 -20.21 -9.07 -31.71
C THR A 389 -19.14 -8.81 -30.64
N VAL A 390 -17.85 -8.98 -31.02
CA VAL A 390 -16.73 -8.71 -30.11
C VAL A 390 -16.69 -7.25 -29.64
N PRO A 391 -16.90 -6.24 -30.49
CA PRO A 391 -16.96 -4.84 -30.02
C PRO A 391 -18.02 -4.60 -28.93
N GLU A 392 -19.24 -5.13 -29.11
CA GLU A 392 -20.30 -5.05 -28.11
C GLU A 392 -19.92 -5.80 -26.83
N ALA A 393 -19.27 -6.95 -26.95
CA ALA A 393 -18.79 -7.72 -25.82
C ALA A 393 -17.73 -6.95 -25.02
N LEU A 394 -16.78 -6.31 -25.70
CA LEU A 394 -15.75 -5.50 -25.04
C LEU A 394 -16.35 -4.29 -24.31
N GLU A 395 -17.39 -3.67 -24.86
CA GLU A 395 -18.12 -2.61 -24.18
C GLU A 395 -18.76 -3.10 -22.87
N VAL A 396 -19.45 -4.24 -22.89
CA VAL A 396 -20.05 -4.86 -21.72
C VAL A 396 -18.99 -5.20 -20.65
N LEU A 397 -17.88 -5.81 -21.05
CA LEU A 397 -16.79 -6.18 -20.16
C LEU A 397 -16.07 -4.96 -19.56
N THR A 398 -16.01 -3.85 -20.30
CA THR A 398 -15.45 -2.57 -19.82
C THR A 398 -16.39 -1.94 -18.79
N ASN A 399 -17.69 -1.86 -19.10
CA ASN A 399 -18.68 -1.25 -18.22
C ASN A 399 -18.85 -2.00 -16.90
N THR A 400 -18.53 -3.28 -16.88
CA THR A 400 -18.57 -4.13 -15.66
C THR A 400 -17.21 -4.28 -14.97
N GLY A 401 -16.17 -3.58 -15.46
CA GLY A 401 -14.84 -3.60 -14.85
C GLY A 401 -14.04 -4.90 -15.04
N VAL A 402 -14.55 -5.83 -15.86
CA VAL A 402 -13.81 -7.07 -16.18
C VAL A 402 -12.56 -6.77 -17.00
N ILE A 403 -12.63 -5.78 -17.89
CA ILE A 403 -11.49 -5.24 -18.62
C ILE A 403 -11.42 -3.71 -18.48
N ASN A 404 -10.19 -3.16 -18.47
CA ASN A 404 -9.96 -1.72 -18.29
C ASN A 404 -9.37 -1.03 -19.53
N SER A 405 -9.05 -1.78 -20.58
CA SER A 405 -8.37 -1.27 -21.78
C SER A 405 -9.04 -1.78 -23.04
N PRO A 406 -10.23 -1.29 -23.40
CA PRO A 406 -11.01 -1.79 -24.55
C PRO A 406 -10.24 -1.70 -25.87
N ASP A 407 -9.45 -0.65 -26.09
CA ASP A 407 -8.64 -0.48 -27.30
C ASP A 407 -7.54 -1.53 -27.44
N TYR A 408 -6.94 -1.96 -26.33
CA TYR A 408 -5.98 -3.06 -26.31
C TYR A 408 -6.68 -4.35 -26.73
N TRP A 409 -7.79 -4.69 -26.10
CA TRP A 409 -8.53 -5.90 -26.34
C TRP A 409 -9.10 -5.94 -27.77
N ALA A 410 -9.61 -4.84 -28.29
CA ALA A 410 -10.09 -4.73 -29.68
C ALA A 410 -9.02 -5.09 -30.71
N LYS A 411 -7.73 -4.77 -30.43
CA LYS A 411 -6.61 -5.03 -31.31
C LYS A 411 -5.95 -6.39 -31.09
N LYS A 412 -6.05 -6.95 -29.88
CA LYS A 412 -5.22 -8.08 -29.43
C LYS A 412 -5.98 -9.37 -29.06
N TYR A 413 -7.33 -9.36 -29.03
CA TYR A 413 -8.11 -10.54 -28.60
C TYR A 413 -7.87 -11.82 -29.44
N THR A 414 -7.27 -11.70 -30.62
CA THR A 414 -6.89 -12.83 -31.48
C THR A 414 -5.52 -13.44 -31.15
N ALA A 415 -4.72 -12.77 -30.30
CA ALA A 415 -3.35 -13.19 -30.00
C ALA A 415 -2.92 -12.68 -28.60
N VAL A 416 -3.71 -12.97 -27.57
CA VAL A 416 -3.39 -12.61 -26.18
C VAL A 416 -2.76 -13.79 -25.46
N ALA A 417 -1.63 -13.53 -24.82
CA ALA A 417 -1.02 -14.43 -23.82
C ALA A 417 -1.40 -13.99 -22.40
N TRP A 418 -1.36 -14.91 -21.44
CA TRP A 418 -1.58 -14.62 -20.01
C TRP A 418 -2.98 -14.10 -19.69
N LEU A 419 -3.97 -15.00 -19.77
CA LEU A 419 -5.39 -14.71 -19.52
C LEU A 419 -5.82 -14.75 -18.05
N ASP A 420 -4.89 -15.05 -17.17
CA ASP A 420 -5.10 -15.16 -15.74
C ASP A 420 -6.04 -14.08 -15.20
N LYS A 421 -5.72 -12.81 -15.46
CA LYS A 421 -6.52 -11.68 -14.99
C LYS A 421 -7.92 -11.61 -15.60
N LEU A 422 -8.05 -11.88 -16.90
CA LEU A 422 -9.37 -11.90 -17.56
C LEU A 422 -10.27 -12.96 -16.93
N LEU A 423 -9.73 -14.18 -16.72
CA LEU A 423 -10.46 -15.31 -16.15
C LEU A 423 -10.89 -15.00 -14.70
N ILE A 424 -9.99 -14.50 -13.87
CA ILE A 424 -10.27 -14.16 -12.47
C ILE A 424 -11.27 -12.99 -12.37
N SER A 425 -11.06 -11.91 -13.14
CA SER A 425 -11.97 -10.75 -13.11
C SER A 425 -13.38 -11.12 -13.60
N ALA A 426 -13.48 -11.96 -14.63
CA ALA A 426 -14.77 -12.44 -15.12
C ALA A 426 -15.46 -13.38 -14.12
N ALA A 427 -14.70 -14.27 -13.46
CA ALA A 427 -15.22 -15.14 -12.42
C ALA A 427 -15.77 -14.32 -11.23
N ASN A 428 -15.03 -13.32 -10.76
CA ASN A 428 -15.48 -12.44 -9.67
C ASN A 428 -16.72 -11.61 -10.05
N ALA A 429 -16.82 -11.16 -11.29
CA ALA A 429 -17.99 -10.42 -11.77
C ALA A 429 -19.27 -11.27 -11.94
N LEU A 430 -19.11 -12.55 -12.20
CA LEU A 430 -20.21 -13.48 -12.50
C LEU A 430 -20.63 -14.37 -11.34
N THR A 431 -19.73 -14.59 -10.40
CA THR A 431 -19.94 -15.43 -9.22
C THR A 431 -19.32 -14.74 -8.00
N PRO A 432 -19.95 -13.64 -7.51
CA PRO A 432 -19.42 -12.86 -6.39
C PRO A 432 -19.35 -13.66 -5.09
#